data_4f5b0438b923d16df3a9007b56e70f2b
#
_entry.id   4f5b0438b923d16df3a9007b56e70f2b
#
_cell.length_a   1.000
_cell.length_b   1.000
_cell.length_c   1.000
_cell.angle_alpha   90.00
_cell.angle_beta   90.00
_cell.angle_gamma   90.00
#
_symmetry.space_group_name_H-M   'P 1'
#
loop_
_entity.id
_entity.type
_entity.pdbx_description
1 polymer ?
#
loop_
_entity_poly.entity_id
_entity_poly.type
_entity_poly.pdbx_seq_one_letter_code
_entity_poly.pdbx_strand_id
1 'polypeptide(L)'
;MKRNILARRAASAALAACMMFSLSAPALAASTDALLQQSTAAKSAVSVLGEKNGTLMIGNSSFDTKTNIDGLELGGGTISYDAETHTLTLNGVNIEDFSRDWVIDFYDMDTPLNLVLMGENLLKGKGGIRAHDLKISGNGSLQITATNYEGIASFGQSGGKLTIESDVDINAMSGCAIAVSGSVRIENSATVKARCLHGGIDCYDLTIDSATEVNLESTGEGCNAIYAHGDNDGTVAGTANIKNSKLVLKSDYPAFYAKDGIEISGGNVEAASTSDVGIFTRGELSITDAGIDASGYFYGIGSNGAMKMTGGKLKAVGQNNGVYIRNNLTIKGNAKVHVSGYQGIDSDGQITIGEADIEIDSTDFSIVYPVQIENGNKILSLMGGKDKESATVLDPDDFVWDRPSPDCIGKNAYLHIITGAVAGPDETPDPDAGYDAGSAAGGAIAAVAVGGATIWGGYEIATRVILHSLLPEGAAIPANRGQLALLVWNTAGRPEPAGAPAFADVADPDMAKAAQWCTEQGTMGAKGDCFEPEGWTPKFKVIEVWNKAFPKQ
;
A
#
# COMPACT_ATOMS: atom_id res chain seq x y z
N MET A 1 -20.92 -39.71 10.58
CA MET A 1 -20.17 -38.45 10.57
C MET A 1 -19.28 -38.25 9.33
N LYS A 2 -18.52 -39.25 8.84
CA LYS A 2 -17.63 -39.09 7.66
C LYS A 2 -18.32 -38.74 6.33
N ARG A 3 -19.59 -39.10 6.10
CA ARG A 3 -20.32 -38.79 4.85
C ARG A 3 -20.73 -37.31 4.71
N ASN A 4 -20.95 -36.60 5.82
CA ASN A 4 -21.36 -35.19 5.78
C ASN A 4 -20.18 -34.22 5.53
N ILE A 5 -18.97 -34.66 5.83
CA ILE A 5 -17.74 -33.84 5.61
C ILE A 5 -17.36 -33.86 4.12
N LEU A 6 -17.53 -35.01 3.44
CA LEU A 6 -17.27 -35.10 1.99
C LEU A 6 -18.32 -34.30 1.19
N ALA A 7 -19.58 -34.32 1.59
CA ALA A 7 -20.63 -33.55 0.92
C ALA A 7 -20.46 -32.03 1.08
N ARG A 8 -19.99 -31.58 2.24
CA ARG A 8 -19.65 -30.16 2.46
C ARG A 8 -18.41 -29.73 1.68
N ARG A 9 -17.38 -30.59 1.58
CA ARG A 9 -16.18 -30.33 0.78
C ARG A 9 -16.47 -30.29 -0.73
N ALA A 10 -17.35 -31.16 -1.21
CA ALA A 10 -17.82 -31.14 -2.60
C ALA A 10 -18.67 -29.89 -2.90
N ALA A 11 -19.49 -29.42 -1.94
CA ALA A 11 -20.27 -28.20 -2.09
C ALA A 11 -19.39 -26.95 -2.09
N SER A 12 -18.37 -26.87 -1.23
CA SER A 12 -17.44 -25.74 -1.19
C SER A 12 -16.55 -25.70 -2.43
N ALA A 13 -16.04 -26.82 -2.90
CA ALA A 13 -15.27 -26.91 -4.14
C ALA A 13 -16.14 -26.63 -5.37
N ALA A 14 -17.41 -27.06 -5.38
CA ALA A 14 -18.34 -26.75 -6.46
C ALA A 14 -18.75 -25.26 -6.46
N LEU A 15 -18.91 -24.64 -5.26
CA LEU A 15 -19.20 -23.21 -5.17
C LEU A 15 -17.99 -22.36 -5.61
N ALA A 16 -16.78 -22.73 -5.19
CA ALA A 16 -15.56 -22.07 -5.64
C ALA A 16 -15.31 -22.27 -7.13
N ALA A 17 -15.56 -23.48 -7.66
CA ALA A 17 -15.49 -23.75 -9.10
C ALA A 17 -16.59 -23.04 -9.90
N CYS A 18 -17.81 -22.93 -9.38
CA CYS A 18 -18.88 -22.16 -10.02
C CYS A 18 -18.60 -20.65 -9.99
N MET A 19 -18.02 -20.10 -8.90
CA MET A 19 -17.60 -18.70 -8.89
C MET A 19 -16.37 -18.43 -9.77
N MET A 20 -15.44 -19.38 -9.89
CA MET A 20 -14.31 -19.26 -10.82
C MET A 20 -14.72 -19.42 -12.30
N PHE A 21 -15.80 -20.15 -12.59
CA PHE A 21 -16.34 -20.29 -13.96
C PHE A 21 -17.37 -19.21 -14.32
N SER A 22 -17.99 -18.53 -13.36
CA SER A 22 -18.89 -17.40 -13.62
C SER A 22 -18.15 -16.07 -13.83
N LEU A 23 -16.89 -15.98 -13.43
CA LEU A 23 -15.93 -14.94 -13.82
C LEU A 23 -15.20 -15.28 -15.14
N SER A 24 -15.61 -16.35 -15.83
CA SER A 24 -15.17 -16.65 -17.19
C SER A 24 -15.76 -15.62 -18.16
N ALA A 25 -14.93 -15.20 -19.08
CA ALA A 25 -15.13 -14.29 -20.22
C ALA A 25 -16.52 -13.69 -20.57
N PRO A 26 -17.69 -14.34 -20.40
CA PRO A 26 -18.96 -13.69 -20.75
C PRO A 26 -19.45 -12.61 -19.77
N ALA A 27 -19.17 -12.70 -18.48
CA ALA A 27 -19.58 -11.66 -17.55
C ALA A 27 -18.67 -10.42 -17.62
N LEU A 28 -17.37 -10.63 -17.84
CA LEU A 28 -16.43 -9.54 -18.11
C LEU A 28 -16.65 -8.94 -19.51
N ALA A 29 -17.04 -9.75 -20.51
CA ALA A 29 -17.40 -9.29 -21.84
C ALA A 29 -18.73 -8.51 -21.82
N ALA A 30 -19.71 -8.93 -21.00
CA ALA A 30 -20.98 -8.19 -20.87
C ALA A 30 -20.81 -6.85 -20.15
N SER A 31 -19.91 -6.74 -19.16
CA SER A 31 -19.60 -5.46 -18.50
C SER A 31 -18.75 -4.56 -19.40
N THR A 32 -17.80 -5.11 -20.14
CA THR A 32 -17.03 -4.35 -21.15
C THR A 32 -17.88 -3.97 -22.34
N ASP A 33 -18.83 -4.80 -22.77
CA ASP A 33 -19.76 -4.43 -23.83
C ASP A 33 -20.80 -3.39 -23.38
N ALA A 34 -21.25 -3.40 -22.14
CA ALA A 34 -22.11 -2.36 -21.59
C ALA A 34 -21.35 -1.03 -21.42
N LEU A 35 -20.09 -1.07 -20.96
CA LEU A 35 -19.20 0.11 -20.91
C LEU A 35 -18.79 0.58 -22.31
N LEU A 36 -18.53 -0.33 -23.25
CA LEU A 36 -18.32 -0.01 -24.66
C LEU A 36 -19.57 0.55 -25.33
N GLN A 37 -20.77 0.10 -24.94
CA GLN A 37 -22.01 0.68 -25.43
C GLN A 37 -22.31 2.06 -24.81
N GLN A 38 -21.90 2.30 -23.56
CA GLN A 38 -21.98 3.64 -22.96
C GLN A 38 -20.92 4.59 -23.53
N SER A 39 -19.69 4.12 -23.77
CA SER A 39 -18.70 4.90 -24.53
C SER A 39 -19.09 5.10 -26.00
N THR A 40 -19.89 4.19 -26.57
CA THR A 40 -20.47 4.36 -27.90
C THR A 40 -21.71 5.23 -27.90
N ALA A 41 -22.40 5.44 -26.77
CA ALA A 41 -23.42 6.49 -26.65
C ALA A 41 -22.76 7.89 -26.70
N ALA A 42 -21.56 8.05 -26.17
CA ALA A 42 -20.71 9.23 -26.43
C ALA A 42 -20.32 9.36 -27.92
N LYS A 43 -20.26 8.25 -28.66
CA LYS A 43 -20.06 8.24 -30.13
C LYS A 43 -21.26 8.73 -30.93
N SER A 44 -22.47 8.74 -30.38
CA SER A 44 -23.68 9.16 -31.10
C SER A 44 -23.98 10.66 -30.99
N ALA A 45 -23.26 11.41 -30.14
CA ALA A 45 -23.37 12.87 -30.06
C ALA A 45 -22.47 13.61 -31.08
N VAL A 46 -21.79 12.90 -31.98
CA VAL A 46 -21.08 13.51 -33.11
C VAL A 46 -22.07 13.72 -34.28
N SER A 47 -23.10 14.45 -34.06
CA SER A 47 -23.84 15.03 -35.17
C SER A 47 -24.43 16.36 -34.74
N VAL A 48 -24.16 17.33 -35.62
CA VAL A 48 -24.85 18.63 -35.75
C VAL A 48 -24.24 19.73 -34.89
N LEU A 49 -23.21 20.25 -35.40
CA LEU A 49 -22.87 21.59 -35.87
C LEU A 49 -21.42 21.47 -36.27
N GLY A 50 -21.05 21.84 -37.47
CA GLY A 50 -19.68 21.74 -37.93
C GLY A 50 -18.72 22.57 -37.06
N GLU A 51 -18.32 22.01 -35.93
CA GLU A 51 -17.23 22.53 -35.11
C GLU A 51 -15.98 22.49 -35.99
N LYS A 52 -15.47 23.66 -36.29
CA LYS A 52 -14.25 23.77 -37.12
C LYS A 52 -13.06 23.60 -36.23
N ASN A 53 -12.11 22.74 -36.65
CA ASN A 53 -10.80 22.71 -36.06
C ASN A 53 -10.26 24.14 -35.88
N GLY A 54 -9.71 24.46 -34.71
CA GLY A 54 -9.26 25.81 -34.38
C GLY A 54 -10.27 26.68 -33.64
N THR A 55 -11.21 26.08 -32.89
CA THR A 55 -12.20 26.83 -32.09
C THR A 55 -11.98 26.56 -30.59
N LEU A 56 -11.94 27.64 -29.81
CA LEU A 56 -12.01 27.61 -28.33
C LEU A 56 -13.39 28.15 -27.90
N MET A 57 -14.12 27.33 -27.18
CA MET A 57 -15.40 27.71 -26.57
C MET A 57 -15.20 27.89 -25.07
N ILE A 58 -15.74 28.99 -24.51
CA ILE A 58 -15.76 29.25 -23.05
C ILE A 58 -17.14 29.76 -22.69
N GLY A 59 -17.91 28.94 -21.96
CA GLY A 59 -19.33 29.20 -21.77
C GLY A 59 -20.02 29.37 -23.12
N ASN A 60 -20.83 30.44 -23.26
CA ASN A 60 -21.53 30.78 -24.50
C ASN A 60 -20.66 31.47 -25.56
N SER A 61 -19.40 31.78 -25.27
CA SER A 61 -18.54 32.55 -26.14
C SER A 61 -17.67 31.63 -27.02
N SER A 62 -17.48 32.00 -28.28
CA SER A 62 -16.66 31.28 -29.26
C SER A 62 -15.50 32.15 -29.70
N PHE A 63 -14.32 31.62 -29.67
CA PHE A 63 -13.06 32.30 -30.03
C PHE A 63 -12.30 31.47 -31.08
N ASP A 64 -11.64 32.16 -31.98
CA ASP A 64 -10.69 31.55 -32.90
C ASP A 64 -9.37 31.30 -32.16
N THR A 65 -8.87 30.07 -32.19
CA THR A 65 -7.61 29.68 -31.52
C THR A 65 -6.36 30.41 -32.07
N LYS A 66 -6.49 31.16 -33.17
CA LYS A 66 -5.44 32.00 -33.76
C LYS A 66 -5.49 33.46 -33.28
N THR A 67 -6.43 33.80 -32.36
CA THR A 67 -6.61 35.18 -31.91
C THR A 67 -6.43 35.25 -30.39
N ASN A 68 -5.63 36.21 -29.93
CA ASN A 68 -5.42 36.47 -28.51
C ASN A 68 -6.69 37.02 -27.86
N ILE A 69 -6.86 36.66 -26.59
CA ILE A 69 -7.87 37.26 -25.68
C ILE A 69 -7.10 37.94 -24.55
N ASP A 70 -7.23 39.26 -24.43
CA ASP A 70 -6.52 40.06 -23.44
C ASP A 70 -7.44 40.46 -22.30
N GLY A 71 -7.39 39.72 -21.16
CA GLY A 71 -8.05 40.11 -19.92
C GLY A 71 -9.58 40.30 -20.03
N LEU A 72 -10.27 39.42 -20.75
CA LEU A 72 -11.73 39.49 -20.89
C LEU A 72 -12.39 39.15 -19.54
N GLU A 73 -13.23 40.06 -19.04
CA GLU A 73 -14.01 39.80 -17.84
C GLU A 73 -15.08 38.74 -18.10
N LEU A 74 -15.09 37.68 -17.32
CA LEU A 74 -16.04 36.58 -17.41
C LEU A 74 -16.26 35.94 -16.05
N GLY A 75 -17.52 35.76 -15.64
CA GLY A 75 -17.83 35.05 -14.40
C GLY A 75 -17.24 35.69 -13.13
N GLY A 76 -17.07 37.00 -13.11
CA GLY A 76 -16.54 37.76 -11.97
C GLY A 76 -14.99 37.74 -11.84
N GLY A 77 -14.30 37.05 -12.74
CA GLY A 77 -12.87 37.05 -12.90
C GLY A 77 -12.44 37.45 -14.30
N THR A 78 -11.23 37.07 -14.69
CA THR A 78 -10.68 37.37 -16.01
C THR A 78 -10.17 36.13 -16.72
N ILE A 79 -10.32 36.10 -18.04
CA ILE A 79 -9.69 35.10 -18.91
C ILE A 79 -8.75 35.81 -19.89
N SER A 80 -7.64 35.14 -20.20
CA SER A 80 -6.73 35.55 -21.27
C SER A 80 -6.35 34.32 -22.08
N TYR A 81 -6.18 34.47 -23.38
CA TYR A 81 -5.73 33.40 -24.24
C TYR A 81 -4.61 33.90 -25.16
N ASP A 82 -3.50 33.21 -25.13
CA ASP A 82 -2.36 33.44 -26.03
C ASP A 82 -2.41 32.39 -27.15
N ALA A 83 -2.64 32.88 -28.36
CA ALA A 83 -2.77 32.04 -29.54
C ALA A 83 -1.44 31.45 -30.05
N GLU A 84 -0.28 32.00 -29.67
CA GLU A 84 1.03 31.47 -30.08
C GLU A 84 1.41 30.24 -29.25
N THR A 85 1.08 30.28 -27.95
CA THR A 85 1.41 29.19 -27.00
C THR A 85 0.21 28.30 -26.68
N HIS A 86 -0.97 28.60 -27.22
CA HIS A 86 -2.25 27.98 -26.89
C HIS A 86 -2.51 27.92 -25.38
N THR A 87 -2.22 29.02 -24.69
CA THR A 87 -2.33 29.14 -23.24
C THR A 87 -3.57 29.92 -22.85
N LEU A 88 -4.54 29.23 -22.22
CA LEU A 88 -5.71 29.83 -21.61
C LEU A 88 -5.43 30.07 -20.11
N THR A 89 -5.49 31.30 -19.66
CA THR A 89 -5.37 31.65 -18.23
C THR A 89 -6.76 31.95 -17.67
N LEU A 90 -7.12 31.28 -16.60
CA LEU A 90 -8.29 31.55 -15.78
C LEU A 90 -7.85 32.22 -14.47
N ASN A 91 -8.44 33.36 -14.13
CA ASN A 91 -8.09 34.09 -12.93
C ASN A 91 -9.36 34.46 -12.15
N GLY A 92 -9.69 33.64 -11.16
CA GLY A 92 -10.84 33.85 -10.26
C GLY A 92 -12.19 33.81 -10.96
N VAL A 93 -12.35 33.00 -12.01
CA VAL A 93 -13.61 32.93 -12.79
C VAL A 93 -14.62 31.97 -12.15
N ASN A 94 -15.91 32.34 -12.29
CA ASN A 94 -17.03 31.46 -11.97
C ASN A 94 -17.94 31.40 -13.22
N ILE A 95 -17.78 30.32 -14.00
CA ILE A 95 -18.51 30.15 -15.27
C ILE A 95 -19.56 29.07 -15.08
N GLU A 96 -20.85 29.44 -15.24
CA GLU A 96 -21.96 28.50 -15.22
C GLU A 96 -22.64 28.53 -16.60
N ASP A 97 -22.59 27.37 -17.31
CA ASP A 97 -23.24 27.23 -18.61
C ASP A 97 -23.80 25.81 -18.81
N PHE A 98 -25.13 25.74 -18.91
CA PHE A 98 -25.87 24.50 -19.23
C PHE A 98 -26.46 24.51 -20.66
N SER A 99 -26.21 25.56 -21.44
CA SER A 99 -26.71 25.63 -22.81
C SER A 99 -25.89 24.73 -23.75
N ARG A 100 -24.61 24.55 -23.45
CA ARG A 100 -23.67 23.70 -24.19
C ARG A 100 -23.35 22.40 -23.45
N ASP A 101 -22.72 21.49 -24.16
CA ASP A 101 -22.31 20.21 -23.57
C ASP A 101 -21.07 20.36 -22.68
N TRP A 102 -20.18 21.31 -23.00
CA TRP A 102 -18.95 21.58 -22.27
C TRP A 102 -18.83 23.06 -21.91
N VAL A 103 -18.36 23.36 -20.70
CA VAL A 103 -18.07 24.73 -20.26
C VAL A 103 -16.83 25.29 -20.96
N ILE A 104 -15.78 24.48 -21.08
CA ILE A 104 -14.61 24.79 -21.91
C ILE A 104 -14.46 23.66 -22.93
N ASP A 105 -14.42 24.01 -24.20
CA ASP A 105 -14.28 23.09 -25.31
C ASP A 105 -13.21 23.62 -26.27
N PHE A 106 -12.06 22.98 -26.27
CA PHE A 106 -10.93 23.31 -27.15
C PHE A 106 -10.87 22.28 -28.27
N TYR A 107 -11.49 22.62 -29.39
CA TYR A 107 -11.60 21.74 -30.54
C TYR A 107 -10.41 21.94 -31.51
N ASP A 108 -9.26 21.43 -31.10
CA ASP A 108 -8.04 21.37 -31.92
C ASP A 108 -7.32 20.03 -31.63
N MET A 109 -7.13 19.21 -32.67
CA MET A 109 -6.50 17.89 -32.51
C MET A 109 -4.99 17.91 -32.63
N ASP A 110 -4.45 18.99 -33.18
CA ASP A 110 -3.03 19.07 -33.54
C ASP A 110 -2.23 19.85 -32.49
N THR A 111 -2.91 20.56 -31.60
CA THR A 111 -2.29 21.46 -30.62
C THR A 111 -2.79 21.21 -29.21
N PRO A 112 -1.90 21.15 -28.19
CA PRO A 112 -2.32 21.03 -26.79
C PRO A 112 -2.89 22.35 -26.26
N LEU A 113 -3.90 22.26 -25.39
CA LEU A 113 -4.34 23.40 -24.58
C LEU A 113 -3.53 23.45 -23.28
N ASN A 114 -2.86 24.57 -23.03
CA ASN A 114 -2.25 24.87 -21.76
C ASN A 114 -3.25 25.72 -20.92
N LEU A 115 -3.77 25.15 -19.84
CA LEU A 115 -4.65 25.84 -18.91
C LEU A 115 -3.86 26.28 -17.67
N VAL A 116 -3.75 27.59 -17.47
CA VAL A 116 -3.05 28.18 -16.33
C VAL A 116 -4.09 28.71 -15.34
N LEU A 117 -4.03 28.25 -14.11
CA LEU A 117 -4.94 28.64 -13.05
C LEU A 117 -4.31 29.71 -12.15
N MET A 118 -5.06 30.79 -11.93
CA MET A 118 -4.77 31.84 -10.97
C MET A 118 -6.00 32.05 -10.08
N GLY A 119 -5.81 32.11 -8.76
CA GLY A 119 -6.93 32.20 -7.82
C GLY A 119 -7.83 30.96 -7.84
N GLU A 120 -9.04 31.12 -7.34
CA GLU A 120 -10.05 30.06 -7.27
C GLU A 120 -10.96 30.13 -8.50
N ASN A 121 -11.05 29.07 -9.28
CA ASN A 121 -11.85 29.01 -10.50
C ASN A 121 -12.95 27.95 -10.36
N LEU A 122 -14.15 28.27 -10.82
CA LEU A 122 -15.31 27.37 -10.82
C LEU A 122 -15.90 27.26 -12.23
N LEU A 123 -16.04 26.00 -12.69
CA LEU A 123 -16.74 25.64 -13.91
C LEU A 123 -17.94 24.78 -13.56
N LYS A 124 -19.12 25.15 -14.01
CA LYS A 124 -20.35 24.41 -13.75
C LYS A 124 -21.20 24.31 -15.02
N GLY A 125 -21.51 23.08 -15.42
CA GLY A 125 -22.29 22.84 -16.64
C GLY A 125 -22.67 21.38 -16.82
N LYS A 126 -23.02 21.00 -18.06
CA LYS A 126 -23.30 19.60 -18.39
C LYS A 126 -22.03 18.75 -18.34
N GLY A 127 -20.92 19.23 -18.92
CA GLY A 127 -19.56 18.73 -18.81
C GLY A 127 -18.62 19.86 -18.44
N GLY A 128 -17.41 19.55 -17.95
CA GLY A 128 -16.46 20.55 -17.53
C GLY A 128 -15.55 21.01 -18.67
N ILE A 129 -14.45 20.31 -18.93
CA ILE A 129 -13.45 20.65 -19.95
C ILE A 129 -13.31 19.50 -20.94
N ARG A 130 -13.32 19.86 -22.24
CA ARG A 130 -12.99 18.93 -23.31
C ARG A 130 -11.84 19.48 -24.16
N ALA A 131 -10.78 18.70 -24.29
CA ALA A 131 -9.65 19.01 -25.18
C ALA A 131 -8.99 17.68 -25.61
N HIS A 132 -8.28 17.65 -26.76
CA HIS A 132 -7.51 16.46 -27.12
C HIS A 132 -6.33 16.26 -26.17
N ASP A 133 -5.42 17.23 -26.15
CA ASP A 133 -4.33 17.31 -25.20
C ASP A 133 -4.54 18.50 -24.26
N LEU A 134 -4.42 18.28 -22.96
CA LEU A 134 -4.65 19.30 -21.94
C LEU A 134 -3.56 19.25 -20.87
N LYS A 135 -2.97 20.40 -20.57
CA LYS A 135 -2.13 20.59 -19.41
C LYS A 135 -2.76 21.62 -18.47
N ILE A 136 -2.98 21.25 -17.20
CA ILE A 136 -3.49 22.15 -16.16
C ILE A 136 -2.36 22.46 -15.20
N SER A 137 -2.05 23.75 -15.06
CA SER A 137 -0.92 24.22 -14.24
C SER A 137 -1.26 25.58 -13.59
N GLY A 138 -0.34 26.12 -12.80
CA GLY A 138 -0.48 27.40 -12.12
C GLY A 138 -0.61 27.23 -10.60
N ASN A 139 -0.77 28.35 -9.90
CA ASN A 139 -0.85 28.39 -8.44
C ASN A 139 -2.29 28.57 -7.92
N GLY A 140 -3.26 28.55 -8.79
CA GLY A 140 -4.68 28.59 -8.47
C GLY A 140 -5.28 27.20 -8.35
N SER A 141 -6.58 27.15 -8.09
CA SER A 141 -7.37 25.93 -8.02
C SER A 141 -8.51 25.92 -9.03
N LEU A 142 -9.01 24.72 -9.36
CA LEU A 142 -10.12 24.54 -10.27
C LEU A 142 -11.16 23.61 -9.64
N GLN A 143 -12.39 24.10 -9.51
CA GLN A 143 -13.55 23.29 -9.18
C GLN A 143 -14.41 23.06 -10.43
N ILE A 144 -14.80 21.80 -10.66
CA ILE A 144 -15.66 21.43 -11.78
C ILE A 144 -16.91 20.74 -11.23
N THR A 145 -18.09 21.21 -11.65
CA THR A 145 -19.35 20.49 -11.45
C THR A 145 -19.96 20.15 -12.80
N ALA A 146 -19.95 18.85 -13.14
CA ALA A 146 -20.49 18.31 -14.37
C ALA A 146 -21.76 17.49 -14.07
N THR A 147 -22.88 17.81 -14.75
CA THR A 147 -24.18 17.17 -14.43
C THR A 147 -24.52 15.99 -15.35
N ASN A 148 -24.04 15.98 -16.58
CA ASN A 148 -24.44 15.02 -17.62
C ASN A 148 -23.27 14.29 -18.29
N TYR A 149 -22.11 14.92 -18.33
CA TYR A 149 -20.90 14.40 -18.96
C TYR A 149 -19.76 14.32 -17.94
N GLU A 150 -18.56 14.10 -18.44
CA GLU A 150 -17.35 14.02 -17.64
C GLU A 150 -16.93 15.40 -17.08
N GLY A 151 -16.15 15.39 -16.00
CA GLY A 151 -15.51 16.61 -15.51
C GLY A 151 -14.42 17.09 -16.48
N ILE A 152 -13.52 16.19 -16.87
CA ILE A 152 -12.48 16.43 -17.89
C ILE A 152 -12.49 15.27 -18.87
N ALA A 153 -12.56 15.57 -20.15
CA ALA A 153 -12.52 14.56 -21.20
C ALA A 153 -11.56 14.91 -22.33
N SER A 154 -10.91 13.89 -22.89
CA SER A 154 -10.29 14.00 -24.21
C SER A 154 -11.31 13.68 -25.29
N PHE A 155 -11.15 14.28 -26.47
CA PHE A 155 -11.89 13.87 -27.66
C PHE A 155 -10.94 13.16 -28.64
N GLY A 156 -11.53 12.40 -29.58
CA GLY A 156 -10.75 11.55 -30.47
C GLY A 156 -10.77 10.07 -30.07
N GLN A 157 -10.29 9.21 -30.96
CA GLN A 157 -10.34 7.75 -30.73
C GLN A 157 -9.13 7.21 -30.01
N SER A 158 -8.02 7.94 -29.95
CA SER A 158 -6.78 7.54 -29.30
C SER A 158 -5.80 8.70 -29.17
N GLY A 159 -4.88 8.63 -28.21
CA GLY A 159 -3.71 9.48 -28.11
C GLY A 159 -3.85 10.76 -27.29
N GLY A 160 -5.01 11.05 -26.73
CA GLY A 160 -5.20 12.22 -25.86
C GLY A 160 -4.29 12.19 -24.63
N LYS A 161 -3.82 13.36 -24.21
CA LYS A 161 -2.93 13.50 -23.03
C LYS A 161 -3.49 14.52 -22.06
N LEU A 162 -3.56 14.13 -20.80
CA LEU A 162 -3.87 15.02 -19.69
C LEU A 162 -2.72 15.07 -18.70
N THR A 163 -2.26 16.29 -18.41
CA THR A 163 -1.30 16.53 -17.33
C THR A 163 -1.90 17.50 -16.32
N ILE A 164 -1.90 17.15 -15.04
CA ILE A 164 -2.39 17.98 -13.94
C ILE A 164 -1.23 18.28 -12.98
N GLU A 165 -0.91 19.57 -12.85
CA GLU A 165 0.14 20.11 -11.97
C GLU A 165 -0.44 21.13 -10.96
N SER A 166 -1.77 21.20 -10.81
CA SER A 166 -2.47 22.13 -9.92
C SER A 166 -3.60 21.43 -9.18
N ASP A 167 -4.21 22.11 -8.23
CA ASP A 167 -5.31 21.58 -7.44
C ASP A 167 -6.61 21.57 -8.27
N VAL A 168 -7.22 20.38 -8.40
CA VAL A 168 -8.46 20.16 -9.15
C VAL A 168 -9.45 19.36 -8.30
N ASP A 169 -10.67 19.87 -8.17
CA ASP A 169 -11.79 19.22 -7.47
C ASP A 169 -12.96 19.00 -8.44
N ILE A 170 -13.37 17.76 -8.66
CA ILE A 170 -14.38 17.40 -9.67
C ILE A 170 -15.56 16.70 -9.01
N ASN A 171 -16.76 17.24 -9.27
CA ASN A 171 -18.02 16.59 -8.97
C ASN A 171 -18.75 16.26 -10.29
N ALA A 172 -18.65 14.99 -10.74
CA ALA A 172 -19.30 14.52 -11.96
C ALA A 172 -20.53 13.67 -11.61
N MET A 173 -21.74 14.22 -11.80
CA MET A 173 -22.99 13.61 -11.35
C MET A 173 -23.47 12.44 -12.22
N SER A 174 -23.03 12.37 -13.47
CA SER A 174 -23.47 11.34 -14.44
C SER A 174 -22.36 10.76 -15.29
N GLY A 175 -21.11 11.23 -15.15
CA GLY A 175 -19.97 10.79 -15.96
C GLY A 175 -18.80 10.34 -15.09
N CYS A 176 -17.69 10.06 -15.74
CA CYS A 176 -16.41 9.93 -15.09
C CYS A 176 -15.91 11.31 -14.64
N ALA A 177 -15.09 11.35 -13.58
CA ALA A 177 -14.44 12.62 -13.26
C ALA A 177 -13.44 13.01 -14.35
N ILE A 178 -12.63 12.05 -14.79
CA ILE A 178 -11.62 12.20 -15.84
C ILE A 178 -11.74 11.00 -16.80
N ALA A 179 -11.95 11.28 -18.09
CA ALA A 179 -11.99 10.25 -19.14
C ALA A 179 -11.10 10.66 -20.32
N VAL A 180 -9.96 9.98 -20.47
CA VAL A 180 -8.94 10.29 -21.48
C VAL A 180 -8.60 9.07 -22.30
N SER A 181 -8.87 9.12 -23.61
CA SER A 181 -8.48 8.03 -24.54
C SER A 181 -6.98 8.06 -24.83
N GLY A 182 -6.17 8.03 -23.78
CA GLY A 182 -4.70 8.14 -23.84
C GLY A 182 -4.10 8.18 -22.43
N SER A 183 -3.08 8.98 -22.24
CA SER A 183 -2.33 9.02 -20.99
C SER A 183 -2.82 10.11 -20.02
N VAL A 184 -2.84 9.79 -18.74
CA VAL A 184 -3.07 10.75 -17.65
C VAL A 184 -1.82 10.82 -16.77
N ARG A 185 -1.36 12.04 -16.49
CA ARG A 185 -0.26 12.35 -15.56
C ARG A 185 -0.74 13.32 -14.49
N ILE A 186 -0.45 13.02 -13.23
CA ILE A 186 -0.69 13.91 -12.09
C ILE A 186 0.64 14.05 -11.36
N GLU A 187 1.15 15.27 -11.30
CA GLU A 187 2.53 15.50 -10.83
C GLU A 187 2.70 16.86 -10.13
N ASN A 188 3.92 17.15 -9.67
CA ASN A 188 4.29 18.46 -9.14
C ASN A 188 3.47 18.94 -7.93
N SER A 189 3.22 18.05 -6.97
CA SER A 189 2.46 18.33 -5.74
C SER A 189 0.97 18.66 -5.97
N ALA A 190 0.41 18.32 -7.12
CA ALA A 190 -1.02 18.52 -7.41
C ALA A 190 -1.90 17.77 -6.40
N THR A 191 -3.06 18.37 -6.11
CA THR A 191 -4.15 17.72 -5.38
C THR A 191 -5.32 17.47 -6.33
N VAL A 192 -5.70 16.22 -6.52
CA VAL A 192 -6.87 15.86 -7.34
C VAL A 192 -7.90 15.19 -6.45
N LYS A 193 -9.08 15.82 -6.36
CA LYS A 193 -10.25 15.25 -5.67
C LYS A 193 -11.36 15.04 -6.66
N ALA A 194 -12.04 13.89 -6.54
CA ALA A 194 -13.19 13.65 -7.39
C ALA A 194 -14.26 12.82 -6.68
N ARG A 195 -15.51 13.22 -6.89
CA ARG A 195 -16.70 12.44 -6.62
C ARG A 195 -17.50 12.29 -7.89
N CYS A 196 -17.78 11.07 -8.32
CA CYS A 196 -18.41 10.80 -9.59
C CYS A 196 -19.36 9.59 -9.51
N LEU A 197 -20.28 9.53 -10.47
CA LEU A 197 -21.19 8.38 -10.56
C LEU A 197 -20.52 7.20 -11.24
N HIS A 198 -19.75 7.44 -12.32
CA HIS A 198 -19.08 6.36 -13.05
C HIS A 198 -17.62 6.22 -12.61
N GLY A 199 -16.63 6.37 -13.45
CA GLY A 199 -15.23 6.19 -13.06
C GLY A 199 -14.57 7.45 -12.51
N GLY A 200 -13.64 7.31 -11.56
CA GLY A 200 -12.82 8.43 -11.11
C GLY A 200 -11.85 8.88 -12.21
N ILE A 201 -10.91 8.02 -12.58
CA ILE A 201 -10.01 8.20 -13.74
C ILE A 201 -10.16 6.99 -14.65
N ASP A 202 -10.53 7.24 -15.89
CA ASP A 202 -10.60 6.28 -16.99
C ASP A 202 -9.60 6.70 -18.08
N CYS A 203 -8.57 5.87 -18.31
CA CYS A 203 -7.48 6.22 -19.22
C CYS A 203 -6.81 4.96 -19.80
N TYR A 204 -5.95 5.16 -20.82
CA TYR A 204 -5.13 4.06 -21.31
C TYR A 204 -4.01 3.78 -20.36
N ASP A 205 -3.17 4.79 -20.05
CA ASP A 205 -2.09 4.63 -19.11
C ASP A 205 -2.05 5.78 -18.08
N LEU A 206 -1.59 5.48 -16.87
CA LEU A 206 -1.61 6.40 -15.75
C LEU A 206 -0.22 6.56 -15.12
N THR A 207 0.18 7.80 -14.90
CA THR A 207 1.33 8.13 -14.05
C THR A 207 0.91 9.14 -12.99
N ILE A 208 1.18 8.82 -11.71
CA ILE A 208 1.03 9.77 -10.60
C ILE A 208 2.39 9.85 -9.90
N ASP A 209 3.03 11.02 -9.96
CA ASP A 209 4.37 11.21 -9.40
C ASP A 209 4.41 12.45 -8.52
N SER A 210 4.76 12.25 -7.25
CA SER A 210 4.91 13.34 -6.28
C SER A 210 3.66 14.21 -6.12
N ALA A 211 2.46 13.63 -6.33
CA ALA A 211 1.19 14.28 -6.05
C ALA A 211 0.98 14.36 -4.53
N THR A 212 0.46 15.48 -4.05
CA THR A 212 0.13 15.68 -2.63
C THR A 212 -0.98 14.72 -2.20
N GLU A 213 -2.07 14.65 -2.98
CA GLU A 213 -3.18 13.73 -2.76
C GLU A 213 -3.98 13.51 -4.06
N VAL A 214 -4.32 12.25 -4.32
CA VAL A 214 -5.34 11.87 -5.31
C VAL A 214 -6.44 11.12 -4.58
N ASN A 215 -7.61 11.75 -4.43
CA ASN A 215 -8.74 11.22 -3.67
C ASN A 215 -9.95 11.06 -4.59
N LEU A 216 -10.30 9.82 -4.91
CA LEU A 216 -11.34 9.49 -5.88
C LEU A 216 -12.42 8.62 -5.24
N GLU A 217 -13.66 9.06 -5.32
CA GLU A 217 -14.84 8.30 -4.91
C GLU A 217 -15.78 8.10 -6.10
N SER A 218 -15.84 6.86 -6.60
CA SER A 218 -16.85 6.43 -7.57
C SER A 218 -18.04 5.81 -6.82
N THR A 219 -19.25 6.33 -7.06
CA THR A 219 -20.45 5.96 -6.30
C THR A 219 -21.43 5.06 -7.07
N GLY A 220 -21.17 4.82 -8.35
CA GLY A 220 -22.01 3.98 -9.20
C GLY A 220 -21.66 2.50 -9.13
N GLU A 221 -22.65 1.65 -9.38
CA GLU A 221 -22.46 0.20 -9.44
C GLU A 221 -21.54 -0.18 -10.60
N GLY A 222 -20.62 -1.10 -10.38
CA GLY A 222 -19.70 -1.64 -11.38
C GLY A 222 -18.63 -0.65 -11.86
N CYS A 223 -18.33 0.41 -11.10
CA CYS A 223 -17.40 1.45 -11.50
C CYS A 223 -16.13 1.44 -10.65
N ASN A 224 -14.99 1.73 -11.28
CA ASN A 224 -13.68 1.83 -10.66
C ASN A 224 -13.38 3.27 -10.19
N ALA A 225 -12.57 3.44 -9.15
CA ALA A 225 -11.99 4.77 -8.88
C ALA A 225 -10.85 5.08 -9.86
N ILE A 226 -10.01 4.08 -10.20
CA ILE A 226 -9.01 4.15 -11.29
C ILE A 226 -9.17 2.96 -12.21
N TYR A 227 -9.25 3.23 -13.52
CA TYR A 227 -9.33 2.24 -14.60
C TYR A 227 -8.32 2.56 -15.71
N ALA A 228 -7.14 1.94 -15.63
CA ALA A 228 -6.10 2.03 -16.67
C ALA A 228 -6.18 0.77 -17.56
N HIS A 229 -6.75 0.91 -18.77
CA HIS A 229 -7.16 -0.25 -19.55
C HIS A 229 -6.38 -0.46 -20.86
N GLY A 230 -5.47 0.47 -21.20
CA GLY A 230 -4.79 0.45 -22.49
C GLY A 230 -5.72 0.73 -23.68
N ASP A 231 -5.19 0.72 -24.86
CA ASP A 231 -6.01 0.80 -26.07
C ASP A 231 -6.61 -0.55 -26.47
N ASN A 232 -7.57 -0.51 -27.40
CA ASN A 232 -8.24 -1.71 -27.89
C ASN A 232 -7.34 -2.55 -28.81
N ASP A 233 -6.34 -1.96 -29.42
CA ASP A 233 -5.44 -2.59 -30.39
C ASP A 233 -4.20 -3.21 -29.72
N GLY A 234 -4.01 -2.94 -28.42
CA GLY A 234 -2.86 -3.41 -27.64
C GLY A 234 -1.54 -2.68 -27.97
N THR A 235 -1.62 -1.52 -28.61
CA THR A 235 -0.45 -0.67 -28.92
C THR A 235 -0.05 0.20 -27.75
N VAL A 236 -1.00 0.55 -26.87
CA VAL A 236 -0.79 1.26 -25.61
C VAL A 236 -1.15 0.33 -24.46
N ALA A 237 -0.18 0.10 -23.58
CA ALA A 237 -0.39 -0.74 -22.40
C ALA A 237 -1.29 -0.05 -21.37
N GLY A 238 -2.14 -0.82 -20.71
CA GLY A 238 -2.96 -0.36 -19.58
C GLY A 238 -2.19 -0.43 -18.28
N THR A 239 -1.18 0.42 -18.11
CA THR A 239 -0.32 0.43 -16.93
C THR A 239 -0.62 1.58 -15.99
N ALA A 240 -0.28 1.40 -14.71
CA ALA A 240 -0.35 2.47 -13.73
C ALA A 240 0.95 2.54 -12.93
N ASN A 241 1.59 3.70 -12.95
CA ASN A 241 2.83 3.99 -12.24
C ASN A 241 2.60 5.06 -11.18
N ILE A 242 2.73 4.69 -9.92
CA ILE A 242 2.50 5.56 -8.77
C ILE A 242 3.82 5.76 -8.03
N LYS A 243 4.25 7.02 -7.86
CA LYS A 243 5.49 7.35 -7.16
C LYS A 243 5.27 8.43 -6.12
N ASN A 244 5.77 8.21 -4.90
CA ASN A 244 5.84 9.19 -3.83
C ASN A 244 4.54 9.99 -3.61
N SER A 245 3.39 9.36 -3.81
CA SER A 245 2.09 10.03 -3.84
C SER A 245 1.13 9.41 -2.81
N LYS A 246 0.14 10.20 -2.36
CA LYS A 246 -0.94 9.71 -1.52
C LYS A 246 -2.18 9.49 -2.37
N LEU A 247 -2.71 8.27 -2.40
CA LEU A 247 -3.95 7.91 -3.07
C LEU A 247 -4.99 7.44 -2.06
N VAL A 248 -6.23 7.90 -2.20
CA VAL A 248 -7.41 7.42 -1.46
C VAL A 248 -8.50 7.09 -2.49
N LEU A 249 -8.77 5.80 -2.67
CA LEU A 249 -9.61 5.29 -3.73
C LEU A 249 -10.80 4.52 -3.14
N LYS A 250 -12.02 4.90 -3.53
CA LYS A 250 -13.24 4.23 -3.10
C LYS A 250 -14.16 3.98 -4.28
N SER A 251 -14.67 2.76 -4.39
CA SER A 251 -15.59 2.37 -5.47
C SER A 251 -16.39 1.12 -5.12
N ASP A 252 -17.34 0.78 -5.97
CA ASP A 252 -18.08 -0.48 -5.89
C ASP A 252 -17.33 -1.63 -6.57
N TYR A 253 -16.68 -1.38 -7.69
CA TYR A 253 -15.84 -2.33 -8.46
C TYR A 253 -14.37 -2.23 -8.02
N PRO A 254 -13.37 -2.89 -8.65
CA PRO A 254 -12.00 -2.72 -8.20
C PRO A 254 -11.65 -1.24 -8.01
N ALA A 255 -11.22 -0.87 -6.78
CA ALA A 255 -10.95 0.55 -6.52
C ALA A 255 -9.77 1.04 -7.37
N PHE A 256 -8.76 0.17 -7.54
CA PHE A 256 -7.65 0.42 -8.43
C PHE A 256 -7.48 -0.75 -9.41
N TYR A 257 -7.73 -0.50 -10.68
CA TYR A 257 -7.52 -1.46 -11.75
C TYR A 257 -6.53 -0.95 -12.79
N ALA A 258 -5.56 -1.80 -13.17
CA ALA A 258 -4.76 -1.61 -14.37
C ALA A 258 -4.65 -2.95 -15.13
N LYS A 259 -4.82 -2.90 -16.46
CA LYS A 259 -4.87 -4.11 -17.29
C LYS A 259 -3.52 -4.82 -17.34
N ASP A 260 -2.44 -4.10 -17.61
CA ASP A 260 -1.16 -4.72 -17.97
C ASP A 260 -0.10 -4.62 -16.88
N GLY A 261 -0.37 -3.87 -15.79
CA GLY A 261 0.49 -3.84 -14.61
C GLY A 261 0.31 -2.62 -13.73
N ILE A 262 0.69 -2.76 -12.47
CA ILE A 262 0.70 -1.69 -11.47
C ILE A 262 2.09 -1.65 -10.84
N GLU A 263 2.73 -0.48 -10.85
CA GLU A 263 3.96 -0.20 -10.12
C GLU A 263 3.70 0.89 -9.09
N ILE A 264 4.00 0.62 -7.82
CA ILE A 264 3.87 1.58 -6.72
C ILE A 264 5.22 1.69 -6.01
N SER A 265 5.78 2.89 -5.96
CA SER A 265 7.07 3.14 -5.30
C SER A 265 7.00 4.37 -4.39
N GLY A 266 7.21 4.16 -3.10
CA GLY A 266 7.02 5.18 -2.08
C GLY A 266 5.56 5.61 -1.93
N GLY A 267 5.30 6.57 -1.03
CA GLY A 267 3.97 7.10 -0.80
C GLY A 267 3.01 6.12 -0.09
N ASN A 268 1.71 6.42 -0.20
CA ASN A 268 0.66 5.61 0.44
C ASN A 268 -0.54 5.45 -0.49
N VAL A 269 -1.08 4.23 -0.58
CA VAL A 269 -2.30 3.92 -1.34
C VAL A 269 -3.32 3.27 -0.42
N GLU A 270 -4.46 3.92 -0.25
CA GLU A 270 -5.66 3.38 0.38
C GLU A 270 -6.66 3.05 -0.74
N ALA A 271 -7.04 1.80 -0.89
CA ALA A 271 -7.95 1.35 -1.94
C ALA A 271 -9.05 0.45 -1.36
N ALA A 272 -10.29 0.92 -1.41
CA ALA A 272 -11.44 0.22 -0.86
C ALA A 272 -12.52 -0.03 -1.92
N SER A 273 -12.86 -1.29 -2.12
CA SER A 273 -13.99 -1.72 -2.94
C SER A 273 -15.08 -2.34 -2.08
N THR A 274 -16.34 -1.98 -2.34
CA THR A 274 -17.49 -2.53 -1.60
C THR A 274 -17.97 -3.88 -2.13
N SER A 275 -17.78 -4.18 -3.42
CA SER A 275 -18.33 -5.37 -4.07
C SER A 275 -17.30 -6.23 -4.81
N ASP A 276 -16.05 -5.77 -4.94
CA ASP A 276 -15.02 -6.48 -5.70
C ASP A 276 -13.66 -6.45 -4.98
N VAL A 277 -12.59 -6.06 -5.62
CA VAL A 277 -11.19 -6.11 -5.15
C VAL A 277 -10.67 -4.71 -4.85
N GLY A 278 -9.90 -4.54 -3.78
CA GLY A 278 -9.27 -3.25 -3.47
C GLY A 278 -8.31 -2.81 -4.58
N ILE A 279 -7.28 -3.61 -4.87
CA ILE A 279 -6.31 -3.38 -5.96
C ILE A 279 -6.27 -4.62 -6.84
N PHE A 280 -6.47 -4.45 -8.14
CA PHE A 280 -6.44 -5.55 -9.10
C PHE A 280 -5.66 -5.21 -10.37
N THR A 281 -4.84 -6.16 -10.84
CA THR A 281 -4.22 -6.10 -12.17
C THR A 281 -4.24 -7.46 -12.87
N ARG A 282 -4.28 -7.44 -14.19
CA ARG A 282 -4.03 -8.66 -14.98
C ARG A 282 -2.55 -8.91 -15.23
N GLY A 283 -1.72 -7.85 -15.15
CA GLY A 283 -0.29 -7.92 -15.28
C GLY A 283 0.43 -8.09 -13.93
N GLU A 284 1.69 -7.70 -13.88
CA GLU A 284 2.49 -7.72 -12.66
C GLU A 284 2.08 -6.58 -11.70
N LEU A 285 2.09 -6.87 -10.40
CA LEU A 285 1.99 -5.88 -9.33
C LEU A 285 3.35 -5.75 -8.64
N SER A 286 3.96 -4.58 -8.74
CA SER A 286 5.23 -4.26 -8.10
C SER A 286 5.04 -3.19 -7.03
N ILE A 287 5.47 -3.46 -5.80
CA ILE A 287 5.39 -2.55 -4.66
C ILE A 287 6.78 -2.37 -4.07
N THR A 288 7.28 -1.14 -4.01
CA THR A 288 8.59 -0.83 -3.45
C THR A 288 8.47 0.31 -2.43
N ASP A 289 8.86 0.04 -1.18
CA ASP A 289 8.91 1.01 -0.07
C ASP A 289 7.65 1.88 0.11
N ALA A 290 6.48 1.32 -0.24
CA ALA A 290 5.19 2.01 -0.17
C ALA A 290 4.32 1.49 0.99
N GLY A 291 3.38 2.33 1.45
CA GLY A 291 2.30 1.96 2.35
C GLY A 291 1.04 1.61 1.57
N ILE A 292 0.53 0.40 1.73
CA ILE A 292 -0.70 -0.07 1.07
C ILE A 292 -1.72 -0.48 2.13
N ASP A 293 -2.93 0.07 2.06
CA ASP A 293 -4.13 -0.42 2.76
C ASP A 293 -5.21 -0.73 1.72
N ALA A 294 -5.36 -2.01 1.39
CA ALA A 294 -6.28 -2.46 0.36
C ALA A 294 -7.38 -3.34 0.97
N SER A 295 -8.62 -2.99 0.69
CA SER A 295 -9.77 -3.76 1.14
C SER A 295 -10.77 -4.01 0.02
N GLY A 296 -11.32 -5.22 -0.01
CA GLY A 296 -12.31 -5.59 -1.01
C GLY A 296 -13.28 -6.66 -0.51
N TYR A 297 -14.41 -6.80 -1.21
CA TYR A 297 -15.36 -7.86 -0.92
C TYR A 297 -14.76 -9.23 -1.23
N PHE A 298 -14.13 -9.40 -2.40
CA PHE A 298 -13.47 -10.67 -2.74
C PHE A 298 -12.04 -10.72 -2.20
N TYR A 299 -11.19 -9.80 -2.65
CA TYR A 299 -9.78 -9.74 -2.27
C TYR A 299 -9.38 -8.33 -1.86
N GLY A 300 -8.46 -8.22 -0.89
CA GLY A 300 -7.77 -6.95 -0.67
C GLY A 300 -6.90 -6.61 -1.87
N ILE A 301 -6.05 -7.56 -2.28
CA ILE A 301 -5.21 -7.48 -3.48
C ILE A 301 -5.41 -8.71 -4.35
N GLY A 302 -5.54 -8.49 -5.66
CA GLY A 302 -5.57 -9.52 -6.68
C GLY A 302 -4.62 -9.23 -7.84
N SER A 303 -3.94 -10.27 -8.35
CA SER A 303 -3.14 -10.17 -9.58
C SER A 303 -3.22 -11.46 -10.39
N ASN A 304 -3.44 -11.33 -11.70
CA ASN A 304 -3.28 -12.46 -12.61
C ASN A 304 -1.81 -12.67 -13.04
N GLY A 305 -0.96 -11.65 -12.89
CA GLY A 305 0.48 -11.74 -13.04
C GLY A 305 1.18 -12.06 -11.70
N ALA A 306 2.48 -11.88 -11.66
CA ALA A 306 3.25 -11.99 -10.43
C ALA A 306 3.03 -10.76 -9.53
N MET A 307 3.23 -10.96 -8.22
CA MET A 307 3.35 -9.84 -7.28
C MET A 307 4.75 -9.83 -6.66
N LYS A 308 5.35 -8.66 -6.63
CA LYS A 308 6.63 -8.41 -5.97
C LYS A 308 6.47 -7.27 -4.98
N MET A 309 6.84 -7.52 -3.74
CA MET A 309 6.91 -6.49 -2.70
C MET A 309 8.32 -6.43 -2.14
N THR A 310 8.93 -5.24 -2.19
CA THR A 310 10.25 -4.98 -1.63
C THR A 310 10.15 -3.81 -0.66
N GLY A 311 10.31 -4.06 0.62
CA GLY A 311 10.13 -3.04 1.67
C GLY A 311 8.68 -2.60 1.87
N GLY A 312 8.49 -1.53 2.60
CA GLY A 312 7.19 -0.89 2.83
C GLY A 312 6.25 -1.65 3.77
N LYS A 313 4.98 -1.29 3.70
CA LYS A 313 3.91 -1.87 4.54
C LYS A 313 2.72 -2.25 3.68
N LEU A 314 2.16 -3.42 3.92
CA LEU A 314 0.94 -3.90 3.29
C LEU A 314 -0.08 -4.29 4.35
N LYS A 315 -1.28 -3.76 4.23
CA LYS A 315 -2.47 -4.31 4.85
C LYS A 315 -3.45 -4.67 3.74
N ALA A 316 -3.84 -5.96 3.68
CA ALA A 316 -4.76 -6.46 2.68
C ALA A 316 -5.90 -7.24 3.34
N VAL A 317 -7.14 -6.81 3.09
CA VAL A 317 -8.34 -7.38 3.70
C VAL A 317 -9.33 -7.78 2.62
N GLY A 318 -9.73 -9.05 2.60
CA GLY A 318 -10.78 -9.55 1.70
C GLY A 318 -11.69 -10.55 2.39
N GLN A 319 -12.94 -10.70 1.94
CA GLN A 319 -13.80 -11.75 2.52
C GLN A 319 -13.36 -13.16 2.10
N ASN A 320 -12.89 -13.33 0.87
CA ASN A 320 -12.33 -14.60 0.42
C ASN A 320 -10.84 -14.68 0.75
N ASN A 321 -10.02 -13.87 0.09
CA ASN A 321 -8.57 -13.86 0.31
C ASN A 321 -8.11 -12.43 0.63
N GLY A 322 -7.19 -12.30 1.58
CA GLY A 322 -6.52 -11.02 1.74
C GLY A 322 -5.67 -10.69 0.53
N VAL A 323 -4.86 -11.65 0.06
CA VAL A 323 -4.04 -11.55 -1.15
C VAL A 323 -4.29 -12.78 -2.03
N TYR A 324 -4.63 -12.58 -3.32
CA TYR A 324 -4.80 -13.63 -4.33
C TYR A 324 -3.95 -13.36 -5.56
N ILE A 325 -2.97 -14.24 -5.85
CA ILE A 325 -2.02 -14.08 -6.95
C ILE A 325 -2.02 -15.33 -7.82
N ARG A 326 -2.33 -15.21 -9.11
CA ARG A 326 -2.32 -16.34 -10.04
C ARG A 326 -0.93 -16.82 -10.45
N ASN A 327 0.10 -16.07 -10.13
CA ASN A 327 1.49 -16.39 -10.48
C ASN A 327 2.36 -16.31 -9.22
N ASN A 328 3.65 -16.10 -9.36
CA ASN A 328 4.57 -16.06 -8.23
C ASN A 328 4.34 -14.83 -7.34
N LEU A 329 4.46 -15.03 -6.02
CA LEU A 329 4.48 -13.97 -5.02
C LEU A 329 5.87 -13.88 -4.40
N THR A 330 6.46 -12.69 -4.39
CA THR A 330 7.73 -12.43 -3.69
C THR A 330 7.56 -11.30 -2.68
N ILE A 331 7.95 -11.52 -1.43
CA ILE A 331 7.92 -10.53 -0.35
C ILE A 331 9.30 -10.48 0.29
N LYS A 332 9.95 -9.29 0.30
CA LYS A 332 11.30 -9.12 0.84
C LYS A 332 11.65 -7.68 1.22
N GLY A 333 12.90 -7.43 1.60
CA GLY A 333 13.41 -6.08 1.88
C GLY A 333 12.85 -5.47 3.17
N ASN A 334 12.68 -6.28 4.21
CA ASN A 334 12.06 -5.88 5.48
C ASN A 334 10.59 -5.43 5.34
N ALA A 335 9.88 -5.99 4.36
CA ALA A 335 8.47 -5.72 4.17
C ALA A 335 7.66 -6.11 5.41
N LYS A 336 6.67 -5.27 5.78
CA LYS A 336 5.70 -5.56 6.84
C LYS A 336 4.34 -5.83 6.22
N VAL A 337 3.83 -7.02 6.43
CA VAL A 337 2.62 -7.50 5.76
C VAL A 337 1.61 -7.95 6.80
N HIS A 338 0.42 -7.39 6.75
CA HIS A 338 -0.74 -7.86 7.51
C HIS A 338 -1.86 -8.21 6.54
N VAL A 339 -2.29 -9.46 6.58
CA VAL A 339 -3.30 -9.99 5.65
C VAL A 339 -4.43 -10.63 6.42
N SER A 340 -5.67 -10.37 6.01
CA SER A 340 -6.83 -11.03 6.59
C SER A 340 -7.89 -11.41 5.55
N GLY A 341 -8.58 -12.54 5.79
CA GLY A 341 -9.63 -13.06 4.92
C GLY A 341 -10.11 -14.44 5.34
N TYR A 342 -10.97 -15.08 4.52
CA TYR A 342 -11.26 -16.50 4.70
C TYR A 342 -9.98 -17.32 4.50
N GLN A 343 -9.22 -17.04 3.45
CA GLN A 343 -7.82 -17.43 3.30
C GLN A 343 -6.95 -16.17 3.36
N GLY A 344 -5.77 -16.27 3.95
CA GLY A 344 -4.86 -15.14 4.05
C GLY A 344 -4.19 -14.85 2.72
N ILE A 345 -3.13 -15.59 2.40
CA ILE A 345 -2.38 -15.50 1.14
C ILE A 345 -2.62 -16.76 0.32
N ASP A 346 -3.10 -16.57 -0.90
CA ASP A 346 -3.30 -17.62 -1.89
C ASP A 346 -2.54 -17.26 -3.17
N SER A 347 -1.69 -18.18 -3.66
CA SER A 347 -0.90 -17.97 -4.87
C SER A 347 -0.83 -19.27 -5.66
N ASP A 348 -1.31 -19.25 -6.91
CA ASP A 348 -1.20 -20.42 -7.80
C ASP A 348 0.26 -20.76 -8.18
N GLY A 349 1.18 -19.79 -7.99
CA GLY A 349 2.61 -19.95 -8.18
C GLY A 349 3.37 -20.11 -6.87
N GLN A 350 4.68 -19.97 -6.94
CA GLN A 350 5.55 -20.05 -5.78
C GLN A 350 5.49 -18.78 -4.93
N ILE A 351 5.39 -18.95 -3.62
CA ILE A 351 5.55 -17.87 -2.64
C ILE A 351 7.01 -17.86 -2.19
N THR A 352 7.73 -16.78 -2.43
CA THR A 352 9.11 -16.59 -1.98
C THR A 352 9.17 -15.49 -0.93
N ILE A 353 9.72 -15.80 0.24
CA ILE A 353 9.87 -14.84 1.35
C ILE A 353 11.37 -14.60 1.58
N GLY A 354 11.81 -13.36 1.39
CA GLY A 354 13.12 -12.87 1.82
C GLY A 354 13.04 -12.32 3.26
N GLU A 355 13.68 -11.18 3.52
CA GLU A 355 13.55 -10.49 4.82
C GLU A 355 12.16 -9.87 4.93
N ALA A 356 11.34 -10.33 5.88
CA ALA A 356 9.96 -9.86 6.04
C ALA A 356 9.41 -10.14 7.44
N ASP A 357 8.35 -9.40 7.79
CA ASP A 357 7.50 -9.57 8.97
C ASP A 357 6.06 -9.72 8.46
N ILE A 358 5.53 -10.95 8.48
CA ILE A 358 4.24 -11.30 7.85
C ILE A 358 3.30 -11.83 8.91
N GLU A 359 2.23 -11.09 9.18
CA GLU A 359 1.13 -11.47 10.05
C GLU A 359 -0.11 -11.78 9.20
N ILE A 360 -0.69 -12.94 9.40
CA ILE A 360 -1.87 -13.40 8.67
C ILE A 360 -2.94 -13.79 9.68
N ASP A 361 -4.12 -13.20 9.55
CA ASP A 361 -5.31 -13.49 10.36
C ASP A 361 -6.43 -13.96 9.43
N SER A 362 -6.57 -15.24 9.26
CA SER A 362 -7.55 -15.88 8.38
C SER A 362 -8.56 -16.70 9.18
N THR A 363 -9.63 -17.16 8.54
CA THR A 363 -10.61 -18.03 9.18
C THR A 363 -10.48 -19.50 8.78
N ASP A 364 -9.68 -19.81 7.76
CA ASP A 364 -9.42 -21.17 7.27
C ASP A 364 -7.91 -21.42 7.13
N PHE A 365 -7.30 -21.05 6.03
CA PHE A 365 -5.86 -21.22 5.79
C PHE A 365 -5.16 -19.85 5.77
N SER A 366 -4.07 -19.74 6.52
CA SER A 366 -3.22 -18.55 6.43
C SER A 366 -2.48 -18.46 5.09
N ILE A 367 -1.92 -19.59 4.63
CA ILE A 367 -1.22 -19.68 3.32
C ILE A 367 -1.66 -20.97 2.62
N VAL A 368 -2.02 -20.87 1.34
CA VAL A 368 -2.60 -22.00 0.59
C VAL A 368 -1.57 -22.78 -0.22
N TYR A 369 -0.48 -22.18 -0.67
CA TYR A 369 0.51 -22.79 -1.58
C TYR A 369 1.94 -22.83 -1.01
N PRO A 370 2.86 -23.59 -1.66
CA PRO A 370 4.21 -23.78 -1.17
C PRO A 370 4.98 -22.47 -0.96
N VAL A 371 5.65 -22.38 0.17
CA VAL A 371 6.51 -21.25 0.53
C VAL A 371 7.96 -21.66 0.44
N GLN A 372 8.79 -20.80 -0.13
CA GLN A 372 10.24 -20.90 -0.15
C GLN A 372 10.83 -19.68 0.55
N ILE A 373 11.77 -19.93 1.44
CA ILE A 373 12.60 -18.85 1.99
C ILE A 373 13.72 -18.56 0.99
N GLU A 374 13.90 -17.28 0.65
CA GLU A 374 14.94 -16.83 -0.29
C GLU A 374 16.34 -17.22 0.23
N ASN A 375 17.22 -17.64 -0.68
CA ASN A 375 18.59 -18.03 -0.30
C ASN A 375 19.31 -16.92 0.48
N GLY A 376 20.00 -17.29 1.55
CA GLY A 376 20.65 -16.33 2.44
C GLY A 376 19.76 -15.83 3.59
N ASN A 377 18.47 -16.22 3.60
CA ASN A 377 17.54 -15.92 4.68
C ASN A 377 17.14 -17.19 5.43
N LYS A 378 16.63 -17.01 6.63
CA LYS A 378 16.02 -18.06 7.47
C LYS A 378 14.81 -17.54 8.22
N ILE A 379 13.97 -18.44 8.70
CA ILE A 379 12.90 -18.10 9.63
C ILE A 379 13.54 -17.81 10.99
N LEU A 380 13.29 -16.61 11.51
CA LEU A 380 13.74 -16.15 12.83
C LEU A 380 12.68 -16.38 13.90
N SER A 381 11.40 -16.31 13.52
CA SER A 381 10.26 -16.57 14.40
C SER A 381 9.11 -17.11 13.56
N LEU A 382 8.44 -18.13 14.08
CA LEU A 382 7.26 -18.72 13.49
C LEU A 382 6.26 -19.02 14.60
N MET A 383 5.09 -18.41 14.51
CA MET A 383 3.97 -18.63 15.42
C MET A 383 2.72 -18.98 14.63
N GLY A 384 1.92 -19.89 15.13
CA GLY A 384 0.65 -20.23 14.49
C GLY A 384 -0.36 -20.80 15.45
N GLY A 385 -1.62 -20.70 15.10
CA GLY A 385 -2.74 -21.14 15.91
C GLY A 385 -4.08 -20.93 15.24
N LYS A 386 -5.13 -21.11 16.02
CA LYS A 386 -6.49 -20.82 15.59
C LYS A 386 -6.75 -19.31 15.50
N ASP A 387 -6.15 -18.56 16.40
CA ASP A 387 -6.22 -17.11 16.54
C ASP A 387 -4.91 -16.62 17.17
N LYS A 388 -4.75 -15.30 17.26
CA LYS A 388 -3.55 -14.65 17.81
C LYS A 388 -3.32 -15.00 19.28
N GLU A 389 -4.39 -15.12 20.05
CA GLU A 389 -4.34 -15.39 21.49
C GLU A 389 -3.91 -16.82 21.80
N SER A 390 -4.29 -17.78 20.95
CA SER A 390 -3.95 -19.21 21.09
C SER A 390 -2.70 -19.62 20.31
N ALA A 391 -2.04 -18.67 19.63
CA ALA A 391 -0.86 -18.97 18.80
C ALA A 391 0.32 -19.46 19.65
N THR A 392 0.96 -20.50 19.18
CA THR A 392 2.15 -21.11 19.78
C THR A 392 3.34 -21.05 18.82
N VAL A 393 4.55 -21.19 19.36
CA VAL A 393 5.76 -21.30 18.54
C VAL A 393 5.71 -22.62 17.78
N LEU A 394 5.92 -22.56 16.47
CA LEU A 394 6.00 -23.70 15.57
C LEU A 394 7.47 -23.95 15.20
N ASP A 395 7.79 -25.21 14.85
CA ASP A 395 9.11 -25.55 14.38
C ASP A 395 9.31 -25.05 12.94
N PRO A 396 10.32 -24.21 12.65
CA PRO A 396 10.60 -23.77 11.29
C PRO A 396 10.93 -24.91 10.31
N ASP A 397 11.46 -26.04 10.79
CA ASP A 397 11.78 -27.20 9.95
C ASP A 397 10.50 -27.89 9.42
N ASP A 398 9.36 -27.72 10.09
CA ASP A 398 8.05 -28.18 9.63
C ASP A 398 7.45 -27.27 8.52
N PHE A 399 8.11 -26.15 8.19
CA PHE A 399 7.62 -25.16 7.22
C PHE A 399 7.89 -25.55 5.76
N VAL A 400 8.52 -26.66 5.51
CA VAL A 400 8.81 -27.13 4.15
C VAL A 400 7.59 -27.84 3.58
N TRP A 401 6.95 -27.25 2.58
CA TRP A 401 5.85 -27.92 1.92
C TRP A 401 6.00 -28.08 0.42
N ASP A 402 5.70 -29.30 0.01
CA ASP A 402 5.47 -29.60 -1.40
C ASP A 402 4.00 -29.49 -1.81
N ARG A 403 3.03 -29.50 -0.86
CA ARG A 403 1.58 -29.46 -1.13
C ARG A 403 0.76 -29.02 0.09
N PRO A 404 -0.44 -28.42 -0.13
CA PRO A 404 -1.39 -28.20 0.96
C PRO A 404 -1.79 -29.55 1.58
N SER A 405 -1.29 -29.83 2.74
CA SER A 405 -1.66 -31.00 3.55
C SER A 405 -2.52 -30.54 4.74
N PRO A 406 -3.47 -31.36 5.21
CA PRO A 406 -4.19 -31.03 6.43
C PRO A 406 -3.30 -30.88 7.67
N ASP A 407 -2.05 -31.26 7.60
CA ASP A 407 -1.08 -31.18 8.70
C ASP A 407 -0.01 -30.09 8.49
N CYS A 408 -0.14 -29.24 7.46
CA CYS A 408 0.80 -28.17 7.15
C CYS A 408 0.63 -26.92 8.02
N ILE A 409 1.67 -26.11 8.13
CA ILE A 409 1.68 -24.86 8.90
C ILE A 409 0.61 -23.87 8.44
N GLY A 410 0.38 -23.74 7.13
CA GLY A 410 -0.65 -22.87 6.58
C GLY A 410 -2.09 -23.27 6.91
N LYS A 411 -2.32 -24.40 7.57
CA LYS A 411 -3.62 -24.76 8.13
C LYS A 411 -3.97 -23.90 9.36
N ASN A 412 -2.98 -23.27 9.99
CA ASN A 412 -3.25 -22.35 11.07
C ASN A 412 -4.01 -21.14 10.52
N ALA A 413 -5.11 -20.78 11.14
CA ALA A 413 -5.87 -19.59 10.74
C ALA A 413 -5.09 -18.32 11.05
N TYR A 414 -4.41 -18.28 12.18
CA TYR A 414 -3.41 -17.25 12.50
C TYR A 414 -1.99 -17.78 12.22
N LEU A 415 -1.18 -16.96 11.56
CA LEU A 415 0.24 -17.24 11.29
C LEU A 415 1.05 -15.95 11.34
N HIS A 416 2.17 -15.98 12.05
CA HIS A 416 3.12 -14.89 12.10
C HIS A 416 4.52 -15.41 11.78
N ILE A 417 5.10 -14.90 10.71
CA ILE A 417 6.40 -15.31 10.16
C ILE A 417 7.33 -14.11 10.20
N ILE A 418 8.48 -14.26 10.84
CA ILE A 418 9.57 -13.29 10.74
C ILE A 418 10.76 -13.99 10.10
N THR A 419 11.27 -13.41 9.04
CA THR A 419 12.44 -13.91 8.31
C THR A 419 13.56 -12.87 8.29
N GLY A 420 14.80 -13.33 8.15
CA GLY A 420 15.96 -12.44 8.08
C GLY A 420 17.21 -13.16 7.60
N ALA A 421 18.27 -12.38 7.32
CA ALA A 421 19.53 -12.90 6.80
C ALA A 421 20.19 -13.95 7.70
N VAL A 422 20.78 -14.97 7.09
CA VAL A 422 21.69 -15.89 7.76
C VAL A 422 23.01 -15.16 7.96
N ALA A 423 23.47 -15.00 9.21
CA ALA A 423 24.81 -14.48 9.48
C ALA A 423 25.83 -15.37 8.74
N GLY A 424 26.66 -14.77 7.88
CA GLY A 424 27.68 -15.49 7.11
C GLY A 424 28.68 -16.18 8.03
N PRO A 425 29.30 -17.30 7.60
CA PRO A 425 30.27 -18.06 8.42
C PRO A 425 31.62 -17.35 8.66
N ASP A 426 31.81 -16.12 8.16
CA ASP A 426 33.11 -15.43 8.13
C ASP A 426 33.09 -14.04 8.74
N GLU A 427 32.70 -13.93 10.01
CA GLU A 427 33.23 -12.85 10.86
C GLU A 427 33.70 -13.44 12.18
N THR A 428 34.86 -14.11 12.12
CA THR A 428 35.70 -14.23 13.33
C THR A 428 36.15 -12.83 13.68
N PRO A 429 35.81 -12.31 14.87
CA PRO A 429 36.26 -10.97 15.28
C PRO A 429 37.78 -10.93 15.23
N ASP A 430 38.34 -9.96 14.51
CA ASP A 430 39.77 -9.65 14.59
C ASP A 430 40.13 -9.38 16.05
N PRO A 431 40.98 -10.17 16.69
CA PRO A 431 41.29 -9.99 18.10
C PRO A 431 42.09 -8.71 18.41
N ASP A 432 42.54 -7.97 17.39
CA ASP A 432 43.31 -6.73 17.51
C ASP A 432 42.55 -5.43 17.12
N ALA A 433 41.28 -5.50 16.73
CA ALA A 433 40.47 -4.33 16.55
C ALA A 433 40.01 -3.81 17.92
N GLY A 434 40.50 -2.63 18.32
CA GLY A 434 40.21 -2.02 19.61
C GLY A 434 38.71 -1.98 19.92
N TYR A 435 38.34 -2.66 21.01
CA TYR A 435 36.97 -2.86 21.44
C TYR A 435 36.25 -1.55 21.74
N ASP A 436 35.42 -1.13 20.84
CA ASP A 436 34.28 -0.32 21.20
C ASP A 436 33.13 -1.30 21.55
N ALA A 437 32.74 -1.38 22.83
CA ALA A 437 31.97 -2.45 23.45
C ALA A 437 30.48 -2.52 23.02
N GLY A 438 30.21 -2.25 21.74
CA GLY A 438 28.85 -2.22 21.18
C GLY A 438 28.53 -3.29 20.13
N SER A 439 29.49 -4.06 19.61
CA SER A 439 29.25 -4.73 18.33
C SER A 439 29.23 -6.26 18.30
N ALA A 440 29.63 -6.98 19.34
CA ALA A 440 29.87 -8.43 19.18
C ALA A 440 28.76 -9.38 19.63
N ALA A 441 27.82 -8.96 20.48
CA ALA A 441 26.66 -9.80 20.84
C ALA A 441 25.38 -9.43 20.06
N GLY A 442 25.43 -8.33 19.31
CA GLY A 442 24.32 -7.80 18.51
C GLY A 442 24.30 -8.26 17.06
N GLY A 443 25.30 -9.01 16.58
CA GLY A 443 25.47 -9.30 15.17
C GLY A 443 24.27 -10.00 14.50
N ALA A 444 23.59 -10.91 15.19
CA ALA A 444 22.38 -11.55 14.68
C ALA A 444 21.10 -10.71 14.90
N ILE A 445 21.15 -9.74 15.85
CA ILE A 445 20.02 -8.86 16.16
C ILE A 445 20.27 -7.45 15.63
N ALA A 446 21.52 -7.00 15.45
CA ALA A 446 21.89 -5.69 14.95
C ALA A 446 21.73 -5.55 13.42
N ALA A 447 21.71 -6.64 12.64
CA ALA A 447 21.30 -6.58 11.23
C ALA A 447 19.85 -6.11 11.04
N VAL A 448 19.03 -6.20 12.09
CA VAL A 448 17.67 -5.63 12.16
C VAL A 448 17.68 -4.14 12.54
N ALA A 449 18.83 -3.56 12.95
CA ALA A 449 18.90 -2.23 13.56
C ALA A 449 19.39 -1.08 12.68
N VAL A 450 19.66 -1.29 11.37
CA VAL A 450 20.24 -0.24 10.50
C VAL A 450 19.27 0.27 9.44
N GLY A 451 18.10 0.62 9.81
CA GLY A 451 17.17 1.31 8.90
C GLY A 451 16.02 1.95 9.66
N GLY A 452 16.18 3.15 10.12
CA GLY A 452 15.22 4.10 10.69
C GLY A 452 13.87 3.56 11.24
N ALA A 453 13.30 4.24 12.16
CA ALA A 453 11.97 4.16 12.85
C ALA A 453 10.99 2.97 12.64
N THR A 454 11.14 2.15 11.59
CA THR A 454 10.27 1.02 11.25
C THR A 454 10.69 -0.31 11.88
N ILE A 455 11.89 -0.40 12.44
CA ILE A 455 12.48 -1.61 13.04
C ILE A 455 11.97 -1.84 14.47
N TRP A 456 11.44 -0.82 15.09
CA TRP A 456 11.02 -0.87 16.50
C TRP A 456 9.94 -1.92 16.78
N GLY A 457 8.98 -2.09 15.86
CA GLY A 457 7.90 -3.07 16.04
C GLY A 457 8.38 -4.53 15.97
N GLY A 458 9.20 -4.89 14.98
CA GLY A 458 9.73 -6.25 14.83
C GLY A 458 10.71 -6.63 15.95
N TYR A 459 11.59 -5.71 16.33
CA TYR A 459 12.48 -5.83 17.50
C TYR A 459 11.69 -6.02 18.80
N GLU A 460 10.62 -5.24 18.99
CA GLU A 460 9.78 -5.30 20.18
C GLU A 460 9.06 -6.64 20.32
N ILE A 461 8.55 -7.21 19.22
CA ILE A 461 7.86 -8.49 19.20
C ILE A 461 8.84 -9.66 19.34
N ALA A 462 9.90 -9.68 18.55
CA ALA A 462 10.90 -10.77 18.61
C ALA A 462 11.55 -10.86 19.98
N THR A 463 11.93 -9.73 20.56
CA THR A 463 12.52 -9.72 21.90
C THR A 463 11.52 -10.06 22.99
N ARG A 464 10.22 -9.75 22.85
CA ARG A 464 9.18 -10.20 23.79
C ARG A 464 9.01 -11.72 23.75
N VAL A 465 8.91 -12.31 22.58
CA VAL A 465 8.77 -13.77 22.41
C VAL A 465 9.96 -14.50 23.03
N ILE A 466 11.19 -14.07 22.69
CA ILE A 466 12.42 -14.64 23.27
C ILE A 466 12.42 -14.48 24.80
N LEU A 467 12.03 -13.33 25.33
CA LEU A 467 12.01 -13.09 26.76
C LEU A 467 10.94 -13.91 27.47
N HIS A 468 9.75 -14.09 26.90
CA HIS A 468 8.73 -14.99 27.48
C HIS A 468 9.18 -16.45 27.52
N SER A 469 10.01 -16.89 26.59
CA SER A 469 10.57 -18.26 26.59
C SER A 469 11.80 -18.43 27.49
N LEU A 470 12.53 -17.33 27.79
CA LEU A 470 13.75 -17.36 28.59
C LEU A 470 13.49 -17.07 30.06
N LEU A 471 12.59 -16.15 30.38
CA LEU A 471 12.31 -15.71 31.74
C LEU A 471 11.37 -16.71 32.45
N PRO A 472 11.41 -16.80 33.79
CA PRO A 472 10.48 -17.59 34.55
C PRO A 472 9.02 -17.28 34.23
N GLU A 473 8.16 -18.31 34.25
CA GLU A 473 6.73 -18.16 33.97
C GLU A 473 6.11 -17.09 34.88
N GLY A 474 5.38 -16.14 34.26
CA GLY A 474 4.76 -14.99 34.97
C GLY A 474 5.72 -13.84 35.33
N ALA A 475 7.01 -13.92 35.00
CA ALA A 475 7.93 -12.83 35.26
C ALA A 475 7.71 -11.65 34.32
N ALA A 476 7.59 -10.44 34.87
CA ALA A 476 7.54 -9.22 34.07
C ALA A 476 8.89 -8.95 33.38
N ILE A 477 8.86 -8.47 32.13
CA ILE A 477 10.07 -8.07 31.41
C ILE A 477 10.67 -6.84 32.09
N PRO A 478 11.93 -6.88 32.58
CA PRO A 478 12.56 -5.76 33.25
C PRO A 478 12.67 -4.52 32.33
N ALA A 479 12.24 -3.36 32.84
CA ALA A 479 12.32 -2.09 32.14
C ALA A 479 13.61 -1.31 32.45
N ASN A 480 14.24 -1.59 33.60
CA ASN A 480 15.44 -0.91 34.05
C ASN A 480 16.48 -1.91 34.62
N ARG A 481 17.67 -1.42 34.88
CA ARG A 481 18.81 -2.25 35.35
C ARG A 481 18.55 -2.86 36.72
N GLY A 482 17.90 -2.15 37.63
CA GLY A 482 17.56 -2.65 38.98
C GLY A 482 16.58 -3.82 38.91
N GLN A 483 15.53 -3.72 38.11
CA GLN A 483 14.56 -4.82 37.91
C GLN A 483 15.24 -6.05 37.29
N LEU A 484 16.15 -5.83 36.34
CA LEU A 484 16.92 -6.93 35.73
C LEU A 484 17.82 -7.63 36.75
N ALA A 485 18.56 -6.87 37.56
CA ALA A 485 19.41 -7.44 38.61
C ALA A 485 18.60 -8.22 39.63
N LEU A 486 17.47 -7.69 40.10
CA LEU A 486 16.58 -8.38 41.02
C LEU A 486 16.02 -9.67 40.41
N LEU A 487 15.62 -9.66 39.15
CA LEU A 487 15.07 -10.83 38.49
C LEU A 487 16.13 -11.94 38.40
N VAL A 488 17.33 -11.61 37.95
CA VAL A 488 18.45 -12.57 37.81
C VAL A 488 18.84 -13.13 39.18
N TRP A 489 19.00 -12.26 40.18
CA TRP A 489 19.39 -12.66 41.53
C TRP A 489 18.33 -13.52 42.22
N ASN A 490 17.04 -13.17 42.08
CA ASN A 490 15.93 -13.98 42.59
C ASN A 490 15.88 -15.37 41.96
N THR A 491 16.08 -15.46 40.64
CA THR A 491 16.09 -16.73 39.90
C THR A 491 17.29 -17.59 40.29
N ALA A 492 18.43 -16.97 40.63
CA ALA A 492 19.60 -17.65 41.15
C ALA A 492 19.45 -18.15 42.61
N GLY A 493 18.29 -17.89 43.25
CA GLY A 493 18.04 -18.33 44.64
C GLY A 493 18.55 -17.35 45.70
N ARG A 494 18.73 -16.07 45.37
CA ARG A 494 19.18 -14.97 46.26
C ARG A 494 20.50 -15.23 46.96
N PRO A 495 21.56 -15.56 46.23
CA PRO A 495 22.88 -15.84 46.84
C PRO A 495 23.43 -14.52 47.49
N GLU A 496 24.05 -14.66 48.66
CA GLU A 496 24.75 -13.54 49.27
C GLU A 496 25.95 -13.10 48.44
N PRO A 497 26.14 -11.80 48.15
CA PRO A 497 27.33 -11.32 47.47
C PRO A 497 28.58 -11.51 48.33
N ALA A 498 29.74 -11.71 47.69
CA ALA A 498 30.98 -11.91 48.38
C ALA A 498 31.48 -10.64 49.09
N GLY A 499 31.21 -9.46 48.51
CA GLY A 499 31.52 -8.16 49.10
C GLY A 499 30.27 -7.47 49.70
N ALA A 500 30.50 -6.51 50.60
CA ALA A 500 29.40 -5.66 51.05
C ALA A 500 28.86 -4.80 49.87
N PRO A 501 27.53 -4.60 49.78
CA PRO A 501 26.97 -3.75 48.74
C PRO A 501 27.55 -2.32 48.81
N ALA A 502 28.16 -1.86 47.72
CA ALA A 502 28.98 -0.65 47.69
C ALA A 502 28.45 0.47 46.78
N PHE A 503 27.27 0.29 46.16
CA PHE A 503 26.73 1.28 45.21
C PHE A 503 25.99 2.41 45.94
N ALA A 504 26.48 3.65 45.79
CA ALA A 504 25.96 4.83 46.47
C ALA A 504 24.54 5.23 45.96
N ASP A 505 24.15 4.79 44.79
CA ASP A 505 22.89 5.11 44.10
C ASP A 505 21.80 4.03 44.28
N VAL A 506 22.03 3.00 45.11
CA VAL A 506 21.09 1.91 45.36
C VAL A 506 20.68 1.90 46.83
N ALA A 507 19.51 2.42 47.15
CA ALA A 507 19.01 2.53 48.51
C ALA A 507 18.28 1.28 49.02
N ASP A 508 17.65 0.50 48.16
CA ASP A 508 16.95 -0.71 48.53
C ASP A 508 17.93 -1.86 48.86
N PRO A 509 17.82 -2.49 50.04
CA PRO A 509 18.77 -3.53 50.47
C PRO A 509 18.82 -4.77 49.58
N ASP A 510 17.65 -5.24 49.06
CA ASP A 510 17.60 -6.39 48.21
C ASP A 510 18.16 -6.07 46.81
N MET A 511 17.85 -4.88 46.29
CA MET A 511 18.43 -4.40 45.05
C MET A 511 19.94 -4.16 45.16
N ALA A 512 20.45 -3.67 46.31
CA ALA A 512 21.87 -3.48 46.56
C ALA A 512 22.62 -4.83 46.54
N LYS A 513 22.07 -5.85 47.17
CA LYS A 513 22.61 -7.22 47.11
C LYS A 513 22.58 -7.78 45.69
N ALA A 514 21.46 -7.63 44.99
CA ALA A 514 21.31 -8.09 43.63
C ALA A 514 22.29 -7.43 42.66
N ALA A 515 22.45 -6.10 42.77
CA ALA A 515 23.39 -5.31 41.97
C ALA A 515 24.85 -5.75 42.23
N GLN A 516 25.22 -5.88 43.52
CA GLN A 516 26.55 -6.31 43.93
C GLN A 516 26.86 -7.74 43.40
N TRP A 517 25.94 -8.68 43.60
CA TRP A 517 26.12 -10.07 43.14
C TRP A 517 26.20 -10.13 41.63
N CYS A 518 25.32 -9.47 40.88
CA CYS A 518 25.35 -9.44 39.40
C CYS A 518 26.67 -8.87 38.86
N THR A 519 27.22 -7.88 39.54
CA THR A 519 28.52 -7.26 39.19
C THR A 519 29.67 -8.25 39.46
N GLU A 520 29.69 -8.90 40.63
CA GLU A 520 30.68 -9.93 40.98
C GLU A 520 30.65 -11.12 40.04
N GLN A 521 29.48 -11.55 39.57
CA GLN A 521 29.33 -12.60 38.56
C GLN A 521 29.69 -12.16 37.14
N GLY A 522 30.01 -10.86 36.94
CA GLY A 522 30.29 -10.31 35.61
C GLY A 522 29.07 -10.28 34.66
N THR A 523 27.85 -10.53 35.17
CA THR A 523 26.63 -10.52 34.35
C THR A 523 26.18 -9.11 34.03
N MET A 524 26.43 -8.15 34.92
CA MET A 524 26.16 -6.73 34.74
C MET A 524 27.39 -5.90 35.17
N GLY A 525 27.64 -4.79 34.47
CA GLY A 525 28.73 -3.86 34.84
C GLY A 525 28.21 -2.71 35.72
N ALA A 526 29.12 -2.05 36.41
CA ALA A 526 28.90 -0.80 37.15
C ALA A 526 29.81 0.30 36.63
N LYS A 527 29.46 1.56 36.87
CA LYS A 527 30.27 2.74 36.52
C LYS A 527 30.82 3.36 37.79
N GLY A 528 32.06 2.99 38.19
CA GLY A 528 32.62 3.39 39.47
C GLY A 528 31.73 2.92 40.63
N ASP A 529 31.35 3.84 41.52
CA ASP A 529 30.53 3.58 42.72
C ASP A 529 29.01 3.60 42.43
N CYS A 530 28.58 3.65 41.16
CA CYS A 530 27.18 3.72 40.76
C CYS A 530 26.78 2.50 39.94
N PHE A 531 25.60 1.92 40.26
CA PHE A 531 24.97 0.83 39.50
C PHE A 531 23.99 1.32 38.46
N GLU A 532 23.44 2.56 38.65
CA GLU A 532 22.40 3.16 37.81
C GLU A 532 21.11 2.28 37.74
N PRO A 533 20.46 1.98 38.88
CA PRO A 533 19.34 1.02 38.92
C PRO A 533 18.15 1.45 38.08
N GLU A 534 17.88 2.77 37.93
CA GLU A 534 16.83 3.32 37.10
C GLU A 534 17.21 3.44 35.62
N GLY A 535 18.45 3.11 35.28
CA GLY A 535 18.94 3.15 33.92
C GLY A 535 18.13 2.22 33.01
N TRP A 536 17.60 2.77 31.92
CA TRP A 536 16.83 2.02 30.95
C TRP A 536 17.59 0.82 30.41
N THR A 537 16.92 -0.34 30.36
CA THR A 537 17.51 -1.59 29.89
C THR A 537 16.75 -2.08 28.64
N PRO A 538 17.39 -2.00 27.48
CA PRO A 538 16.78 -2.54 26.27
C PRO A 538 16.62 -4.05 26.36
N LYS A 539 15.58 -4.60 25.71
CA LYS A 539 15.23 -6.02 25.79
C LYS A 539 16.35 -6.97 25.36
N PHE A 540 17.16 -6.60 24.37
CA PHE A 540 18.33 -7.41 23.99
C PHE A 540 19.35 -7.53 25.12
N LYS A 541 19.50 -6.47 25.94
CA LYS A 541 20.40 -6.49 27.09
C LYS A 541 19.86 -7.39 28.20
N VAL A 542 18.54 -7.48 28.34
CA VAL A 542 17.91 -8.46 29.24
C VAL A 542 18.27 -9.89 28.81
N ILE A 543 18.15 -10.18 27.49
CA ILE A 543 18.52 -11.50 26.91
C ILE A 543 20.00 -11.80 27.12
N GLU A 544 20.88 -10.83 26.87
CA GLU A 544 22.33 -10.99 27.05
C GLU A 544 22.69 -11.32 28.50
N VAL A 545 22.19 -10.51 29.44
CA VAL A 545 22.45 -10.69 30.89
C VAL A 545 21.88 -12.03 31.37
N TRP A 546 20.68 -12.38 30.91
CA TRP A 546 20.06 -13.66 31.24
C TRP A 546 20.87 -14.87 30.77
N ASN A 547 21.32 -14.87 29.50
CA ASN A 547 22.14 -15.96 28.96
C ASN A 547 23.51 -16.04 29.61
N LYS A 548 24.08 -14.94 30.09
CA LYS A 548 25.31 -14.93 30.90
C LYS A 548 25.09 -15.53 32.28
N ALA A 549 23.95 -15.22 32.91
CA ALA A 549 23.61 -15.72 34.23
C ALA A 549 23.20 -17.19 34.23
N PHE A 550 22.50 -17.62 33.17
CA PHE A 550 21.95 -18.97 33.01
C PHE A 550 22.30 -19.55 31.64
N PRO A 551 23.57 -19.90 31.41
CA PRO A 551 24.00 -20.49 30.14
C PRO A 551 23.27 -21.82 29.90
N LYS A 552 22.65 -21.99 28.72
CA LYS A 552 22.06 -23.28 28.31
C LYS A 552 23.21 -24.33 28.28
N GLN A 553 23.04 -25.40 29.01
CA GLN A 553 23.95 -26.57 28.98
C GLN A 553 23.78 -27.33 27.68
#